data_c0733abbe837e6d821c276aaaa6b4f59
#
_entry.id   c0733abbe837e6d821c276aaaa6b4f59
#
_cell.length_a   1.000
_cell.length_b   1.000
_cell.length_c   1.000
_cell.angle_alpha   90.00
_cell.angle_beta   90.00
_cell.angle_gamma   90.00
#
_symmetry.space_group_name_H-M   'P 1'
#
loop_
_entity.id
_entity.type
_entity.pdbx_description
1 polymer ?
#
loop_
_entity_poly.entity_id
_entity_poly.type
_entity_poly.pdbx_seq_one_letter_code
_entity_poly.pdbx_strand_id
1 'polypeptide(L)'
;MKDQRAKFESRKAFAGEKKASMQRRCVDHDYTARRMYMVTMVTEGRKPLFGKVMGRSEAIEPSPEAPHIELSPLGEAVAGIWRSISSHHPEVKVVALQMMPDHLHAILFVRAQMEKPLGKVLLGVKQACNQAFRELMTEEFVAVAQQHAQQSRDNGLLFAKGFNDQILLREGQLERWLNYLKDNPRRLLMKRENPDLFRVQRGLVFAGISFSAIGNRFLLQRPLKLQVQCSRRISEEELKAKIKECLWAARQGAVLVSPAISMGEKAIMRVAFEKGLPLI
;
A
#
# COMPACT_ATOMS: atom_id res chain seq x y z
N MET A 1 -18.14 -26.67 9.97
CA MET A 1 -17.32 -26.24 8.81
C MET A 1 -17.87 -26.69 7.45
N LYS A 2 -18.29 -27.95 7.28
CA LYS A 2 -18.88 -28.44 6.00
C LYS A 2 -20.18 -27.72 5.59
N ASP A 3 -21.03 -27.33 6.54
CA ASP A 3 -22.33 -26.71 6.29
C ASP A 3 -22.23 -25.24 5.81
N GLN A 4 -21.21 -24.48 6.28
CA GLN A 4 -20.98 -23.10 5.82
C GLN A 4 -20.44 -23.06 4.37
N ARG A 5 -19.65 -24.06 3.99
CA ARG A 5 -19.13 -24.19 2.62
C ARG A 5 -20.25 -24.54 1.64
N ALA A 6 -21.20 -25.40 2.02
CA ALA A 6 -22.36 -25.72 1.21
C ALA A 6 -23.30 -24.55 1.02
N LYS A 7 -23.56 -23.75 2.08
CA LYS A 7 -24.33 -22.48 2.00
C LYS A 7 -23.64 -21.43 1.14
N PHE A 8 -22.32 -21.39 1.15
CA PHE A 8 -21.54 -20.49 0.32
C PHE A 8 -21.58 -20.88 -1.15
N GLU A 9 -21.43 -22.16 -1.46
CA GLU A 9 -21.52 -22.69 -2.83
C GLU A 9 -22.93 -22.51 -3.44
N SER A 10 -23.99 -22.70 -2.65
CA SER A 10 -25.37 -22.47 -3.10
C SER A 10 -25.65 -21.00 -3.45
N ARG A 11 -24.97 -20.04 -2.78
CA ARG A 11 -25.07 -18.61 -3.10
C ARG A 11 -24.29 -18.20 -4.34
N LYS A 12 -23.27 -18.99 -4.75
CA LYS A 12 -22.52 -18.73 -6.00
C LYS A 12 -23.40 -18.82 -7.25
N ALA A 13 -24.39 -19.70 -7.24
CA ALA A 13 -25.31 -19.89 -8.37
C ALA A 13 -26.18 -18.64 -8.69
N PHE A 14 -26.39 -17.78 -7.69
CA PHE A 14 -27.19 -16.54 -7.82
C PHE A 14 -26.34 -15.27 -7.92
N ALA A 15 -25.02 -15.38 -7.83
CA ALA A 15 -24.12 -14.26 -8.02
C ALA A 15 -23.91 -14.08 -9.53
N GLY A 16 -24.49 -13.03 -10.11
CA GLY A 16 -24.20 -12.64 -11.50
C GLY A 16 -22.69 -12.44 -11.74
N GLU A 17 -22.29 -12.18 -12.99
CA GLU A 17 -20.87 -11.99 -13.35
C GLU A 17 -20.14 -11.07 -12.37
N LYS A 18 -19.03 -11.55 -11.83
CA LYS A 18 -18.20 -10.79 -10.87
C LYS A 18 -17.61 -9.58 -11.57
N LYS A 19 -18.01 -8.38 -11.16
CA LYS A 19 -17.38 -7.13 -11.61
C LYS A 19 -15.90 -7.13 -11.23
N ALA A 20 -15.03 -6.50 -12.01
CA ALA A 20 -13.58 -6.45 -11.79
C ALA A 20 -13.17 -5.97 -10.37
N SER A 21 -13.98 -5.09 -9.74
CA SER A 21 -13.80 -4.64 -8.36
C SER A 21 -14.04 -5.75 -7.31
N MET A 22 -14.84 -6.77 -7.63
CA MET A 22 -15.14 -7.89 -6.74
C MET A 22 -14.08 -8.99 -6.84
N GLN A 23 -13.34 -9.05 -7.95
CA GLN A 23 -12.25 -10.03 -8.14
C GLN A 23 -11.04 -9.76 -7.24
N ARG A 24 -10.95 -8.56 -6.63
CA ARG A 24 -9.88 -8.18 -5.71
C ARG A 24 -10.06 -8.71 -4.29
N ARG A 25 -11.24 -9.23 -3.94
CA ARG A 25 -11.51 -9.80 -2.61
C ARG A 25 -11.30 -11.30 -2.63
N CYS A 26 -10.83 -11.83 -1.50
CA CYS A 26 -10.78 -13.26 -1.29
C CYS A 26 -12.20 -13.84 -1.28
N VAL A 27 -12.56 -14.57 -2.32
CA VAL A 27 -13.94 -15.08 -2.54
C VAL A 27 -14.33 -16.12 -1.51
N ASP A 28 -13.33 -16.87 -1.01
CA ASP A 28 -13.51 -18.00 -0.09
C ASP A 28 -13.31 -17.59 1.38
N HIS A 29 -13.21 -16.27 1.66
CA HIS A 29 -12.99 -15.76 3.00
C HIS A 29 -14.30 -15.27 3.63
N ASP A 30 -14.51 -15.67 4.91
CA ASP A 30 -15.63 -15.18 5.72
C ASP A 30 -15.27 -13.82 6.36
N TYR A 31 -15.79 -12.75 5.79
CA TYR A 31 -15.58 -11.38 6.27
C TYR A 31 -16.41 -11.02 7.51
N THR A 32 -17.15 -11.95 8.10
CA THR A 32 -17.82 -11.81 9.38
C THR A 32 -16.99 -12.36 10.53
N ALA A 33 -16.02 -13.24 10.24
CA ALA A 33 -15.23 -13.93 11.24
C ALA A 33 -14.15 -13.03 11.87
N ARG A 34 -13.74 -13.40 13.10
CA ARG A 34 -12.64 -12.76 13.82
C ARG A 34 -11.35 -12.80 12.99
N ARG A 35 -10.87 -11.63 12.54
CA ARG A 35 -9.67 -11.49 11.69
C ARG A 35 -9.14 -10.06 11.69
N MET A 36 -7.88 -9.88 11.32
CA MET A 36 -7.29 -8.57 11.02
C MET A 36 -7.21 -8.30 9.51
N TYR A 37 -7.45 -7.06 9.15
CA TYR A 37 -7.43 -6.59 7.76
C TYR A 37 -6.65 -5.28 7.66
N MET A 38 -5.84 -5.13 6.62
CA MET A 38 -5.37 -3.82 6.19
C MET A 38 -6.25 -3.35 5.03
N VAL A 39 -6.98 -2.28 5.24
CA VAL A 39 -7.88 -1.67 4.27
C VAL A 39 -7.22 -0.44 3.67
N THR A 40 -7.29 -0.31 2.34
CA THR A 40 -6.86 0.90 1.63
C THR A 40 -8.03 1.50 0.87
N MET A 41 -8.31 2.77 1.11
CA MET A 41 -9.28 3.56 0.36
C MET A 41 -8.60 4.75 -0.29
N VAL A 42 -8.90 4.96 -1.56
CA VAL A 42 -8.30 6.02 -2.39
C VAL A 42 -9.38 7.04 -2.71
N THR A 43 -9.05 8.33 -2.69
CA THR A 43 -9.97 9.39 -3.16
C THR A 43 -10.30 9.21 -4.63
N GLU A 44 -11.47 9.67 -5.05
CA GLU A 44 -11.86 9.64 -6.46
C GLU A 44 -10.87 10.48 -7.28
N GLY A 45 -10.35 9.87 -8.37
CA GLY A 45 -9.33 10.48 -9.20
C GLY A 45 -7.99 10.76 -8.51
N ARG A 46 -7.72 10.16 -7.34
CA ARG A 46 -6.51 10.39 -6.52
C ARG A 46 -6.27 11.86 -6.19
N LYS A 47 -7.34 12.62 -6.00
CA LYS A 47 -7.25 14.02 -5.58
C LYS A 47 -6.69 14.13 -4.15
N PRO A 48 -5.72 15.01 -3.87
CA PRO A 48 -5.10 15.14 -2.54
C PRO A 48 -5.98 15.95 -1.57
N LEU A 49 -7.16 15.40 -1.23
CA LEU A 49 -8.19 16.10 -0.44
C LEU A 49 -7.94 16.05 1.08
N PHE A 50 -7.14 15.08 1.56
CA PHE A 50 -6.98 14.87 3.01
C PHE A 50 -5.84 15.66 3.64
N GLY A 51 -5.07 16.42 2.85
CA GLY A 51 -3.99 17.23 3.39
C GLY A 51 -2.72 17.20 2.56
N LYS A 52 -1.60 17.54 3.21
CA LYS A 52 -0.29 17.64 2.57
C LYS A 52 0.74 16.84 3.35
N VAL A 53 1.74 16.29 2.65
CA VAL A 53 2.91 15.73 3.30
C VAL A 53 3.88 16.86 3.62
N MET A 54 4.33 16.89 4.87
CA MET A 54 5.24 17.89 5.42
C MET A 54 6.50 17.22 5.97
N GLY A 55 7.54 18.01 6.20
CA GLY A 55 8.80 17.56 6.73
C GLY A 55 9.86 17.31 5.65
N ARG A 56 10.93 16.63 6.03
CA ARG A 56 12.05 16.24 5.17
C ARG A 56 12.27 14.73 5.25
N SER A 57 12.51 14.08 4.11
CA SER A 57 12.63 12.61 4.06
C SER A 57 13.79 12.08 4.93
N GLU A 58 14.84 12.89 5.12
CA GLU A 58 16.03 12.55 5.91
C GLU A 58 15.82 12.71 7.43
N ALA A 59 14.85 13.53 7.86
CA ALA A 59 14.62 13.81 9.26
C ALA A 59 14.03 12.59 9.98
N ILE A 60 14.47 12.38 11.24
CA ILE A 60 14.10 11.23 12.07
C ILE A 60 13.33 11.74 13.29
N GLU A 61 12.30 11.01 13.74
CA GLU A 61 11.64 11.29 15.01
C GLU A 61 12.65 11.30 16.18
N PRO A 62 12.52 12.23 17.13
CA PRO A 62 11.40 13.15 17.38
C PRO A 62 11.54 14.53 16.75
N SER A 63 12.30 14.71 15.66
CA SER A 63 12.45 15.99 15.00
C SER A 63 11.09 16.54 14.52
N PRO A 64 10.78 17.84 14.69
CA PRO A 64 9.59 18.46 14.13
C PRO A 64 9.56 18.43 12.58
N GLU A 65 10.74 18.27 11.97
CA GLU A 65 10.87 18.10 10.51
C GLU A 65 10.67 16.65 10.06
N ALA A 66 10.40 15.71 10.99
CA ALA A 66 10.12 14.32 10.61
C ALA A 66 8.91 14.25 9.66
N PRO A 67 8.93 13.35 8.66
CA PRO A 67 7.85 13.22 7.70
C PRO A 67 6.49 12.94 8.34
N HIS A 68 5.51 13.81 8.08
CA HIS A 68 4.14 13.66 8.60
C HIS A 68 3.12 14.19 7.59
N ILE A 69 1.85 13.96 7.86
CA ILE A 69 0.75 14.53 7.09
C ILE A 69 0.08 15.63 7.91
N GLU A 70 0.10 16.85 7.40
CA GLU A 70 -0.74 17.95 7.86
C GLU A 70 -2.11 17.76 7.24
N LEU A 71 -3.09 17.44 8.07
CA LEU A 71 -4.45 17.13 7.59
C LEU A 71 -5.21 18.40 7.22
N SER A 72 -6.01 18.31 6.16
CA SER A 72 -7.04 19.31 5.84
C SER A 72 -8.24 19.16 6.80
N PRO A 73 -9.15 20.13 6.88
CA PRO A 73 -10.39 19.98 7.63
C PRO A 73 -11.17 18.70 7.25
N LEU A 74 -11.23 18.36 5.96
CA LEU A 74 -11.83 17.12 5.50
C LEU A 74 -11.02 15.90 5.95
N GLY A 75 -9.69 15.97 5.91
CA GLY A 75 -8.80 14.90 6.40
C GLY A 75 -9.03 14.61 7.88
N GLU A 76 -9.17 15.64 8.72
CA GLU A 76 -9.48 15.51 10.14
C GLU A 76 -10.86 14.89 10.37
N ALA A 77 -11.89 15.36 9.66
CA ALA A 77 -13.24 14.81 9.75
C ALA A 77 -13.27 13.33 9.37
N VAL A 78 -12.63 12.96 8.26
CA VAL A 78 -12.52 11.57 7.80
C VAL A 78 -11.76 10.72 8.83
N ALA A 79 -10.65 11.22 9.37
CA ALA A 79 -9.88 10.50 10.39
C ALA A 79 -10.71 10.28 11.66
N GLY A 80 -11.50 11.28 12.08
CA GLY A 80 -12.46 11.18 13.19
C GLY A 80 -13.51 10.09 12.97
N ILE A 81 -14.12 10.07 11.78
CA ILE A 81 -15.11 9.06 11.38
C ILE A 81 -14.50 7.64 11.45
N TRP A 82 -13.28 7.46 10.95
CA TRP A 82 -12.61 6.17 11.00
C TRP A 82 -12.31 5.74 12.44
N ARG A 83 -11.83 6.64 13.29
CA ARG A 83 -11.55 6.35 14.70
C ARG A 83 -12.81 5.99 15.49
N SER A 84 -13.97 6.55 15.10
CA SER A 84 -15.26 6.28 15.76
C SER A 84 -15.93 4.96 15.34
N ILE A 85 -15.35 4.17 14.44
CA ILE A 85 -15.94 2.89 14.01
C ILE A 85 -16.29 2.00 15.20
N SER A 86 -15.41 1.90 16.20
CA SER A 86 -15.64 1.04 17.37
C SER A 86 -16.82 1.49 18.25
N SER A 87 -17.23 2.75 18.17
CA SER A 87 -18.40 3.27 18.91
C SER A 87 -19.72 2.80 18.29
N HIS A 88 -19.74 2.57 16.97
CA HIS A 88 -20.91 2.08 16.24
C HIS A 88 -20.89 0.58 15.99
N HIS A 89 -19.69 0.01 15.95
CA HIS A 89 -19.42 -1.42 15.69
C HIS A 89 -18.40 -1.93 16.72
N PRO A 90 -18.86 -2.28 17.95
CA PRO A 90 -17.97 -2.70 19.02
C PRO A 90 -17.09 -3.91 18.68
N GLU A 91 -17.51 -4.71 17.70
CA GLU A 91 -16.77 -5.87 17.20
C GLU A 91 -15.53 -5.45 16.37
N VAL A 92 -15.48 -4.22 15.87
CA VAL A 92 -14.42 -3.74 14.99
C VAL A 92 -13.55 -2.73 15.72
N LYS A 93 -12.27 -3.08 15.94
CA LYS A 93 -11.27 -2.16 16.50
C LYS A 93 -10.41 -1.59 15.38
N VAL A 94 -10.24 -0.27 15.35
CA VAL A 94 -9.21 0.40 14.55
C VAL A 94 -7.89 0.29 15.30
N VAL A 95 -6.98 -0.53 14.77
CA VAL A 95 -5.65 -0.76 15.36
C VAL A 95 -4.67 0.34 14.96
N ALA A 96 -4.72 0.75 13.70
CA ALA A 96 -3.92 1.85 13.17
C ALA A 96 -4.67 2.52 12.02
N LEU A 97 -4.45 3.81 11.86
CA LEU A 97 -4.96 4.62 10.75
C LEU A 97 -3.84 5.54 10.27
N GLN A 98 -3.51 5.47 9.00
CA GLN A 98 -2.58 6.38 8.33
C GLN A 98 -3.32 7.11 7.22
N MET A 99 -3.48 8.41 7.42
CA MET A 99 -3.98 9.31 6.40
C MET A 99 -2.84 9.72 5.47
N MET A 100 -3.10 9.71 4.17
CA MET A 100 -2.23 10.23 3.13
C MET A 100 -2.99 11.26 2.33
N PRO A 101 -2.36 12.13 1.53
CA PRO A 101 -3.09 13.19 0.84
C PRO A 101 -4.25 12.71 -0.04
N ASP A 102 -4.11 11.61 -0.73
CA ASP A 102 -5.05 11.08 -1.72
C ASP A 102 -5.62 9.68 -1.37
N HIS A 103 -5.30 9.15 -0.20
CA HIS A 103 -5.78 7.84 0.27
C HIS A 103 -5.58 7.68 1.77
N LEU A 104 -6.13 6.61 2.30
CA LEU A 104 -5.85 6.17 3.67
C LEU A 104 -5.59 4.67 3.72
N HIS A 105 -4.85 4.28 4.74
CA HIS A 105 -4.69 2.90 5.17
C HIS A 105 -5.20 2.74 6.59
N ALA A 106 -6.00 1.72 6.84
CA ALA A 106 -6.45 1.37 8.18
C ALA A 106 -6.18 -0.11 8.47
N ILE A 107 -5.66 -0.42 9.65
CA ILE A 107 -5.61 -1.77 10.15
C ILE A 107 -6.80 -1.96 11.08
N LEU A 108 -7.70 -2.86 10.69
CA LEU A 108 -8.93 -3.18 11.41
C LEU A 108 -8.82 -4.58 12.01
N PHE A 109 -9.25 -4.71 13.27
CA PHE A 109 -9.39 -6.00 13.92
C PHE A 109 -10.86 -6.27 14.22
N VAL A 110 -11.42 -7.26 13.53
CA VAL A 110 -12.71 -7.87 13.87
C VAL A 110 -12.46 -8.80 15.04
N ARG A 111 -12.91 -8.39 16.25
CA ARG A 111 -12.62 -9.07 17.53
C ARG A 111 -13.53 -10.27 17.78
N ALA A 112 -14.75 -10.22 17.28
CA ALA A 112 -15.78 -11.25 17.46
C ALA A 112 -16.52 -11.48 16.14
N GLN A 113 -17.26 -12.58 16.05
CA GLN A 113 -18.15 -12.86 14.93
C GLN A 113 -19.13 -11.72 14.74
N MET A 114 -19.22 -11.19 13.53
CA MET A 114 -20.15 -10.11 13.18
C MET A 114 -21.41 -10.67 12.55
N GLU A 115 -22.53 -9.98 12.74
CA GLU A 115 -23.78 -10.29 12.04
C GLU A 115 -23.68 -10.00 10.53
N LYS A 116 -23.04 -8.88 10.17
CA LYS A 116 -22.85 -8.43 8.78
C LYS A 116 -21.36 -8.39 8.41
N PRO A 117 -21.00 -8.68 7.15
CA PRO A 117 -19.62 -8.68 6.74
C PRO A 117 -18.99 -7.27 6.83
N LEU A 118 -17.69 -7.21 7.12
CA LEU A 118 -16.90 -5.98 7.26
C LEU A 118 -17.15 -4.95 6.12
N GLY A 119 -17.44 -5.43 4.92
CA GLY A 119 -17.78 -4.55 3.78
C GLY A 119 -19.03 -3.69 4.01
N LYS A 120 -19.99 -4.12 4.87
CA LYS A 120 -21.17 -3.32 5.24
C LYS A 120 -20.80 -2.21 6.21
N VAL A 121 -19.91 -2.48 7.17
CA VAL A 121 -19.34 -1.44 8.06
C VAL A 121 -18.63 -0.38 7.24
N LEU A 122 -17.76 -0.79 6.32
CA LEU A 122 -17.01 0.13 5.45
C LEU A 122 -17.92 0.93 4.50
N LEU A 123 -19.07 0.37 4.10
CA LEU A 123 -20.06 1.12 3.34
C LEU A 123 -20.66 2.27 4.19
N GLY A 124 -21.02 2.01 5.45
CA GLY A 124 -21.49 3.05 6.37
C GLY A 124 -20.45 4.13 6.61
N VAL A 125 -19.17 3.74 6.81
CA VAL A 125 -18.06 4.68 6.92
C VAL A 125 -17.92 5.55 5.68
N LYS A 126 -18.02 4.97 4.47
CA LYS A 126 -18.01 5.75 3.22
C LYS A 126 -19.15 6.76 3.16
N GLN A 127 -20.36 6.37 3.58
CA GLN A 127 -21.52 7.27 3.59
C GLN A 127 -21.28 8.46 4.54
N ALA A 128 -20.78 8.22 5.75
CA ALA A 128 -20.42 9.27 6.69
C ALA A 128 -19.33 10.20 6.15
N CYS A 129 -18.30 9.63 5.52
CA CYS A 129 -17.23 10.43 4.86
C CYS A 129 -17.77 11.26 3.67
N ASN A 130 -18.71 10.74 2.88
CA ASN A 130 -19.36 11.49 1.81
C ASN A 130 -20.20 12.65 2.37
N GLN A 131 -20.83 12.47 3.53
CA GLN A 131 -21.55 13.54 4.21
C GLN A 131 -20.60 14.66 4.65
N ALA A 132 -19.49 14.32 5.30
CA ALA A 132 -18.45 15.30 5.66
C ALA A 132 -17.85 16.01 4.43
N PHE A 133 -17.66 15.31 3.33
CA PHE A 133 -17.21 15.91 2.07
C PHE A 133 -18.21 16.92 1.52
N ARG A 134 -19.51 16.59 1.56
CA ARG A 134 -20.58 17.51 1.15
C ARG A 134 -20.59 18.79 1.97
N GLU A 135 -20.42 18.66 3.29
CA GLU A 135 -20.51 19.77 4.24
C GLU A 135 -19.30 20.69 4.19
N LEU A 136 -18.09 20.14 4.02
CA LEU A 136 -16.85 20.88 4.09
C LEU A 136 -16.32 21.36 2.72
N MET A 137 -16.75 20.73 1.62
CA MET A 137 -16.27 21.00 0.27
C MET A 137 -17.44 20.93 -0.73
N THR A 138 -18.43 21.80 -0.54
CA THR A 138 -19.69 21.77 -1.29
C THR A 138 -19.51 21.92 -2.80
N GLU A 139 -18.63 22.80 -3.25
CA GLU A 139 -18.38 23.04 -4.69
C GLU A 139 -17.74 21.82 -5.34
N GLU A 140 -16.69 21.27 -4.74
CA GLU A 140 -16.00 20.06 -5.23
C GLU A 140 -16.92 18.85 -5.18
N PHE A 141 -17.78 18.76 -4.15
CA PHE A 141 -18.79 17.69 -4.05
C PHE A 141 -19.78 17.77 -5.21
N VAL A 142 -20.31 18.96 -5.51
CA VAL A 142 -21.26 19.15 -6.61
C VAL A 142 -20.61 18.83 -7.95
N ALA A 143 -19.38 19.28 -8.20
CA ALA A 143 -18.63 18.99 -9.42
C ALA A 143 -18.42 17.46 -9.62
N VAL A 144 -18.03 16.74 -8.56
CA VAL A 144 -17.87 15.29 -8.59
C VAL A 144 -19.23 14.60 -8.80
N ALA A 145 -20.27 15.01 -8.09
CA ALA A 145 -21.61 14.43 -8.22
C ALA A 145 -22.18 14.61 -9.65
N GLN A 146 -21.95 15.74 -10.29
CA GLN A 146 -22.36 15.99 -11.68
C GLN A 146 -21.62 15.08 -12.66
N GLN A 147 -20.31 14.91 -12.52
CA GLN A 147 -19.54 13.96 -13.34
C GLN A 147 -20.05 12.52 -13.21
N HIS A 148 -20.46 12.13 -12.00
CA HIS A 148 -20.95 10.78 -11.74
C HIS A 148 -22.41 10.55 -12.18
N ALA A 149 -23.24 11.57 -12.19
CA ALA A 149 -24.61 11.48 -12.73
C ALA A 149 -24.62 11.08 -14.22
N GLN A 150 -23.56 11.44 -14.95
CA GLN A 150 -23.38 11.09 -16.36
C GLN A 150 -22.79 9.69 -16.60
N GLN A 151 -22.17 9.06 -15.60
CA GLN A 151 -21.35 7.87 -15.77
C GLN A 151 -21.83 6.58 -15.06
N SER A 152 -23.06 6.49 -14.56
CA SER A 152 -23.55 5.34 -13.79
C SER A 152 -23.48 5.47 -12.26
N ARG A 153 -24.57 5.06 -11.61
CA ARG A 153 -24.89 5.19 -10.16
C ARG A 153 -23.90 4.50 -9.17
N ASP A 154 -22.83 3.93 -9.65
CA ASP A 154 -21.95 3.05 -8.85
C ASP A 154 -20.63 3.71 -8.40
N ASN A 155 -20.42 5.00 -8.68
CA ASN A 155 -19.16 5.67 -8.39
C ASN A 155 -19.14 6.28 -6.98
N GLY A 156 -18.00 6.15 -6.29
CA GLY A 156 -17.80 6.82 -5.02
C GLY A 156 -17.72 8.33 -5.22
N LEU A 157 -18.21 9.11 -4.26
CA LEU A 157 -18.11 10.57 -4.32
C LEU A 157 -16.74 11.04 -3.80
N LEU A 158 -16.44 10.75 -2.54
CA LEU A 158 -15.14 11.05 -1.95
C LEU A 158 -14.11 9.98 -2.32
N PHE A 159 -14.48 8.72 -2.16
CA PHE A 159 -13.59 7.59 -2.43
C PHE A 159 -13.94 6.92 -3.77
N ALA A 160 -12.95 6.47 -4.47
CA ALA A 160 -13.10 5.62 -5.63
C ALA A 160 -13.93 4.36 -5.32
N LYS A 161 -14.46 3.73 -6.36
CA LYS A 161 -15.27 2.52 -6.23
C LYS A 161 -14.51 1.38 -5.55
N GLY A 162 -15.16 0.77 -4.58
CA GLY A 162 -14.58 -0.35 -3.82
C GLY A 162 -13.55 0.10 -2.78
N PHE A 163 -12.73 -0.82 -2.35
CA PHE A 163 -11.56 -0.66 -1.50
C PHE A 163 -10.65 -1.88 -1.70
N ASN A 164 -9.38 -1.74 -1.38
CA ASN A 164 -8.47 -2.89 -1.32
C ASN A 164 -8.37 -3.36 0.11
N ASP A 165 -8.38 -4.68 0.30
CA ASP A 165 -8.14 -5.30 1.59
C ASP A 165 -7.06 -6.38 1.49
N GLN A 166 -6.31 -6.53 2.57
CA GLN A 166 -5.37 -7.61 2.79
C GLN A 166 -5.70 -8.27 4.11
N ILE A 167 -5.72 -9.59 4.13
CA ILE A 167 -6.01 -10.39 5.32
C ILE A 167 -4.70 -10.71 6.03
N LEU A 168 -4.65 -10.55 7.34
CA LEU A 168 -3.52 -10.98 8.15
C LEU A 168 -3.56 -12.50 8.31
N LEU A 169 -2.59 -13.19 7.70
CA LEU A 169 -2.50 -14.64 7.65
C LEU A 169 -1.23 -15.20 8.26
N ARG A 170 -0.19 -14.38 8.46
CA ARG A 170 1.16 -14.82 8.83
C ARG A 170 1.66 -14.07 10.06
N GLU A 171 2.46 -14.76 10.87
CA GLU A 171 3.21 -14.16 11.97
C GLU A 171 4.14 -13.02 11.47
N GLY A 172 4.33 -12.00 12.29
CA GLY A 172 5.12 -10.82 11.93
C GLY A 172 4.51 -9.89 10.86
N GLN A 173 3.36 -10.25 10.28
CA GLN A 173 2.72 -9.44 9.22
C GLN A 173 2.14 -8.14 9.77
N LEU A 174 1.61 -8.16 11.00
CA LEU A 174 1.07 -6.97 11.66
C LEU A 174 2.17 -5.92 11.87
N GLU A 175 3.32 -6.32 12.40
CA GLU A 175 4.45 -5.43 12.62
C GLU A 175 4.93 -4.79 11.31
N ARG A 176 5.05 -5.59 10.24
CA ARG A 176 5.39 -5.07 8.90
C ARG A 176 4.36 -4.07 8.38
N TRP A 177 3.07 -4.29 8.65
CA TRP A 177 2.03 -3.35 8.26
C TRP A 177 2.10 -2.05 9.05
N LEU A 178 2.31 -2.12 10.38
CA LEU A 178 2.47 -0.93 11.22
C LEU A 178 3.68 -0.10 10.77
N ASN A 179 4.82 -0.75 10.55
CA ASN A 179 6.02 -0.08 10.04
C ASN A 179 5.79 0.53 8.65
N TYR A 180 5.10 -0.18 7.76
CA TYR A 180 4.73 0.34 6.44
C TYR A 180 3.84 1.59 6.56
N LEU A 181 2.83 1.58 7.41
CA LEU A 181 1.94 2.72 7.61
C LEU A 181 2.72 3.93 8.14
N LYS A 182 3.54 3.71 9.16
CA LYS A 182 4.38 4.77 9.76
C LYS A 182 5.35 5.39 8.74
N ASP A 183 5.91 4.58 7.84
CA ASP A 183 6.91 5.03 6.86
C ASP A 183 6.28 5.68 5.61
N ASN A 184 4.97 5.61 5.40
CA ASN A 184 4.30 6.12 4.20
C ASN A 184 4.55 7.61 3.93
N PRO A 185 4.49 8.54 4.91
CA PRO A 185 4.79 9.96 4.67
C PRO A 185 6.23 10.15 4.15
N ARG A 186 7.21 9.49 4.75
CA ARG A 186 8.61 9.52 4.32
C ARG A 186 8.76 9.03 2.88
N ARG A 187 8.14 7.90 2.55
CA ARG A 187 8.18 7.32 1.19
C ARG A 187 7.59 8.26 0.15
N LEU A 188 6.55 9.01 0.52
CA LEU A 188 5.94 10.01 -0.37
C LEU A 188 6.89 11.18 -0.59
N LEU A 189 7.54 11.70 0.46
CA LEU A 189 8.54 12.77 0.35
C LEU A 189 9.73 12.32 -0.50
N MET A 190 10.31 11.17 -0.21
CA MET A 190 11.42 10.61 -0.99
C MET A 190 11.10 10.55 -2.49
N LYS A 191 9.87 10.16 -2.85
CA LYS A 191 9.42 10.13 -4.26
C LYS A 191 9.29 11.52 -4.87
N ARG A 192 8.88 12.52 -4.08
CA ARG A 192 8.74 13.92 -4.53
C ARG A 192 10.09 14.61 -4.67
N GLU A 193 10.98 14.37 -3.71
CA GLU A 193 12.33 14.95 -3.70
C GLU A 193 13.22 14.31 -4.79
N ASN A 194 12.99 13.03 -5.10
CA ASN A 194 13.81 12.25 -6.02
C ASN A 194 12.97 11.55 -7.11
N PRO A 195 12.23 12.30 -7.95
CA PRO A 195 11.30 11.70 -8.91
C PRO A 195 12.00 10.76 -9.92
N ASP A 196 13.22 11.06 -10.29
CA ASP A 196 13.98 10.27 -11.26
C ASP A 196 14.41 8.91 -10.73
N LEU A 197 14.62 8.76 -9.42
CA LEU A 197 14.92 7.46 -8.81
C LEU A 197 13.73 6.50 -8.84
N PHE A 198 12.51 7.02 -8.85
CA PHE A 198 11.27 6.23 -8.80
C PHE A 198 10.56 6.12 -10.15
N ARG A 199 11.10 6.76 -11.20
CA ARG A 199 10.55 6.68 -12.55
C ARG A 199 11.05 5.43 -13.26
N VAL A 200 10.12 4.56 -13.67
CA VAL A 200 10.45 3.42 -14.53
C VAL A 200 10.79 3.92 -15.93
N GLN A 201 11.99 3.66 -16.40
CA GLN A 201 12.38 3.84 -17.80
C GLN A 201 12.20 2.52 -18.52
N ARG A 202 11.42 2.53 -19.60
CA ARG A 202 11.13 1.34 -20.41
C ARG A 202 11.88 1.42 -21.74
N GLY A 203 12.04 0.25 -22.38
CA GLY A 203 12.64 0.16 -23.71
C GLY A 203 14.14 0.49 -23.73
N LEU A 204 14.83 0.31 -22.63
CA LEU A 204 16.28 0.36 -22.62
C LEU A 204 16.83 -0.86 -23.36
N VAL A 205 17.79 -0.65 -24.26
CA VAL A 205 18.45 -1.74 -24.98
C VAL A 205 19.91 -1.81 -24.57
N PHE A 206 20.34 -2.97 -24.10
CA PHE A 206 21.73 -3.25 -23.77
C PHE A 206 22.11 -4.64 -24.31
N ALA A 207 23.18 -4.72 -25.05
CA ALA A 207 23.66 -5.97 -25.73
C ALA A 207 22.51 -6.67 -26.52
N GLY A 208 21.64 -5.91 -27.21
CA GLY A 208 20.53 -6.45 -27.99
C GLY A 208 19.30 -6.90 -27.18
N ILE A 209 19.34 -6.77 -25.85
CA ILE A 209 18.23 -7.16 -24.95
C ILE A 209 17.48 -5.92 -24.50
N SER A 210 16.15 -5.94 -24.63
CA SER A 210 15.28 -4.88 -24.12
C SER A 210 14.89 -5.12 -22.67
N PHE A 211 14.97 -4.08 -21.84
CA PHE A 211 14.63 -4.14 -20.43
C PHE A 211 14.03 -2.82 -19.92
N SER A 212 13.52 -2.86 -18.72
CA SER A 212 13.08 -1.66 -17.96
C SER A 212 13.93 -1.51 -16.72
N ALA A 213 14.27 -0.27 -16.35
CA ALA A 213 15.04 0.03 -15.15
C ALA A 213 14.36 1.08 -14.27
N ILE A 214 14.58 0.98 -12.97
CA ILE A 214 14.17 1.92 -11.93
C ILE A 214 15.32 2.09 -10.94
N GLY A 215 15.44 3.26 -10.32
CA GLY A 215 16.50 3.54 -9.35
C GLY A 215 17.65 4.35 -9.94
N ASN A 216 18.87 4.09 -9.52
CA ASN A 216 20.08 4.83 -9.87
C ASN A 216 20.55 4.57 -11.32
N ARG A 217 19.71 4.85 -12.29
CA ARG A 217 19.93 4.53 -13.72
C ARG A 217 21.21 5.14 -14.31
N PHE A 218 21.70 6.25 -13.76
CA PHE A 218 22.99 6.84 -14.17
C PHE A 218 24.16 5.87 -13.95
N LEU A 219 24.04 4.91 -13.05
CA LEU A 219 25.03 3.87 -12.83
C LEU A 219 25.10 2.84 -13.99
N LEU A 220 24.08 2.80 -14.87
CA LEU A 220 24.11 1.93 -16.06
C LEU A 220 25.26 2.26 -17.00
N GLN A 221 25.80 3.48 -16.96
CA GLN A 221 26.96 3.89 -17.77
C GLN A 221 28.28 3.36 -17.21
N ARG A 222 28.34 2.91 -15.96
CA ARG A 222 29.58 2.31 -15.41
C ARG A 222 29.89 0.99 -16.12
N PRO A 223 31.16 0.72 -16.43
CA PRO A 223 31.54 -0.46 -17.22
C PRO A 223 31.34 -1.77 -16.47
N LEU A 224 31.64 -1.80 -15.17
CA LEU A 224 31.57 -3.00 -14.36
C LEU A 224 30.20 -3.15 -13.68
N LYS A 225 29.45 -4.15 -14.08
CA LYS A 225 28.15 -4.52 -13.52
C LYS A 225 28.16 -5.97 -13.06
N LEU A 226 27.69 -6.21 -11.85
CA LEU A 226 27.54 -7.56 -11.28
C LEU A 226 26.06 -7.86 -11.09
N GLN A 227 25.56 -8.85 -11.83
CA GLN A 227 24.21 -9.36 -11.61
C GLN A 227 24.14 -10.12 -10.29
N VAL A 228 23.25 -9.67 -9.40
CA VAL A 228 22.95 -10.38 -8.14
C VAL A 228 21.76 -11.29 -8.37
N GLN A 229 22.02 -12.58 -8.34
CA GLN A 229 21.01 -13.62 -8.50
C GLN A 229 21.20 -14.68 -7.41
N CYS A 230 20.11 -15.06 -6.75
CA CYS A 230 20.11 -16.06 -5.70
C CYS A 230 19.01 -17.08 -5.89
N SER A 231 19.33 -18.34 -5.60
CA SER A 231 18.31 -19.40 -5.46
C SER A 231 17.31 -19.05 -4.37
N ARG A 232 16.04 -19.41 -4.56
CA ARG A 232 15.01 -19.32 -3.51
C ARG A 232 15.28 -20.25 -2.33
N ARG A 233 16.15 -21.26 -2.52
CA ARG A 233 16.51 -22.28 -1.54
C ARG A 233 17.95 -22.10 -1.05
N ILE A 234 18.54 -20.90 -1.19
CA ILE A 234 19.90 -20.61 -0.71
C ILE A 234 19.96 -20.81 0.81
N SER A 235 20.98 -21.49 1.30
CA SER A 235 21.23 -21.65 2.74
C SER A 235 21.72 -20.34 3.36
N GLU A 236 21.65 -20.22 4.68
CA GLU A 236 22.16 -19.04 5.38
C GLU A 236 23.67 -18.84 5.20
N GLU A 237 24.42 -19.94 5.16
CA GLU A 237 25.87 -19.91 4.98
C GLU A 237 26.25 -19.45 3.59
N GLU A 238 25.63 -20.02 2.56
CA GLU A 238 25.80 -19.59 1.16
C GLU A 238 25.38 -18.13 0.97
N LEU A 239 24.27 -17.69 1.61
CA LEU A 239 23.84 -16.29 1.55
C LEU A 239 24.87 -15.35 2.18
N LYS A 240 25.43 -15.70 3.34
CA LYS A 240 26.50 -14.92 4.00
C LYS A 240 27.74 -14.81 3.11
N ALA A 241 28.13 -15.91 2.47
CA ALA A 241 29.26 -15.92 1.51
C ALA A 241 28.96 -15.04 0.30
N LYS A 242 27.76 -15.15 -0.28
CA LYS A 242 27.33 -14.35 -1.42
C LYS A 242 27.24 -12.85 -1.10
N ILE A 243 26.78 -12.48 0.11
CA ILE A 243 26.82 -11.10 0.58
C ILE A 243 28.26 -10.59 0.59
N LYS A 244 29.20 -11.32 1.16
CA LYS A 244 30.61 -10.91 1.21
C LYS A 244 31.20 -10.70 -0.18
N GLU A 245 30.95 -11.62 -1.11
CA GLU A 245 31.38 -11.55 -2.51
C GLU A 245 30.84 -10.29 -3.21
N CYS A 246 29.52 -10.08 -3.12
CA CYS A 246 28.87 -8.92 -3.75
C CYS A 246 29.34 -7.60 -3.17
N LEU A 247 29.50 -7.51 -1.84
CA LEU A 247 29.98 -6.30 -1.20
C LEU A 247 31.45 -6.01 -1.55
N TRP A 248 32.28 -7.05 -1.67
CA TRP A 248 33.66 -6.90 -2.09
C TRP A 248 33.71 -6.34 -3.53
N ALA A 249 32.98 -6.95 -4.46
CA ALA A 249 32.93 -6.48 -5.85
C ALA A 249 32.41 -5.03 -5.95
N ALA A 250 31.38 -4.68 -5.19
CA ALA A 250 30.85 -3.32 -5.17
C ALA A 250 31.85 -2.28 -4.61
N ARG A 251 32.67 -2.65 -3.64
CA ARG A 251 33.76 -1.80 -3.13
C ARG A 251 34.87 -1.60 -4.18
N GLN A 252 35.05 -2.56 -5.09
CA GLN A 252 35.95 -2.43 -6.23
C GLN A 252 35.33 -1.65 -7.39
N GLY A 253 34.15 -1.06 -7.21
CA GLY A 253 33.48 -0.21 -8.19
C GLY A 253 32.43 -0.90 -9.06
N ALA A 254 32.17 -2.18 -8.84
CA ALA A 254 31.08 -2.86 -9.53
C ALA A 254 29.72 -2.32 -9.10
N VAL A 255 28.81 -2.14 -10.05
CA VAL A 255 27.41 -1.82 -9.78
C VAL A 255 26.64 -3.13 -9.59
N LEU A 256 26.03 -3.31 -8.43
CA LEU A 256 25.16 -4.46 -8.19
C LEU A 256 23.81 -4.25 -8.89
N VAL A 257 23.41 -5.21 -9.70
CA VAL A 257 22.16 -5.14 -10.48
C VAL A 257 21.27 -6.31 -10.12
N SER A 258 20.04 -6.04 -9.62
CA SER A 258 19.08 -7.09 -9.28
C SER A 258 17.66 -6.56 -9.28
N PRO A 259 16.68 -7.33 -9.79
CA PRO A 259 15.26 -7.03 -9.58
C PRO A 259 14.81 -7.24 -8.12
N ALA A 260 15.68 -7.76 -7.24
CA ALA A 260 15.44 -8.02 -5.83
C ALA A 260 14.14 -8.82 -5.58
N ILE A 261 13.91 -9.89 -6.34
CA ILE A 261 12.70 -10.70 -6.27
C ILE A 261 12.80 -11.73 -5.14
N SER A 262 13.90 -12.50 -5.10
CA SER A 262 14.12 -13.52 -4.07
C SER A 262 14.49 -12.90 -2.71
N MET A 263 14.30 -13.67 -1.62
CA MET A 263 14.70 -13.22 -0.28
C MET A 263 16.22 -13.02 -0.17
N GLY A 264 17.01 -13.87 -0.84
CA GLY A 264 18.47 -13.74 -0.88
C GLY A 264 18.92 -12.50 -1.63
N GLU A 265 18.36 -12.21 -2.80
CA GLU A 265 18.62 -10.98 -3.55
C GLU A 265 18.28 -9.74 -2.72
N LYS A 266 17.10 -9.72 -2.08
CA LYS A 266 16.68 -8.63 -1.20
C LYS A 266 17.64 -8.41 -0.05
N ALA A 267 18.14 -9.48 0.57
CA ALA A 267 19.11 -9.40 1.66
C ALA A 267 20.43 -8.78 1.18
N ILE A 268 20.97 -9.25 0.06
CA ILE A 268 22.22 -8.72 -0.52
C ILE A 268 22.07 -7.24 -0.87
N MET A 269 21.01 -6.89 -1.60
CA MET A 269 20.77 -5.51 -2.05
C MET A 269 20.53 -4.57 -0.87
N ARG A 270 19.85 -5.04 0.20
CA ARG A 270 19.66 -4.25 1.42
C ARG A 270 20.96 -3.93 2.12
N VAL A 271 21.82 -4.93 2.34
CA VAL A 271 23.12 -4.71 2.99
C VAL A 271 24.01 -3.79 2.16
N ALA A 272 23.96 -3.90 0.83
CA ALA A 272 24.68 -3.01 -0.07
C ALA A 272 24.15 -1.56 0.03
N PHE A 273 22.81 -1.39 0.07
CA PHE A 273 22.17 -0.09 0.24
C PHE A 273 22.56 0.58 1.56
N GLU A 274 22.48 -0.15 2.69
CA GLU A 274 22.83 0.35 4.02
C GLU A 274 24.31 0.78 4.11
N LYS A 275 25.16 0.25 3.25
CA LYS A 275 26.59 0.61 3.14
C LYS A 275 26.90 1.65 2.08
N GLY A 276 25.87 2.24 1.44
CA GLY A 276 26.05 3.26 0.41
C GLY A 276 26.77 2.77 -0.84
N LEU A 277 26.71 1.47 -1.14
CA LEU A 277 27.38 0.88 -2.30
C LEU A 277 26.54 1.06 -3.58
N PRO A 278 27.18 1.09 -4.77
CA PRO A 278 26.49 1.32 -6.03
C PRO A 278 25.57 0.15 -6.40
N LEU A 279 24.27 0.41 -6.55
CA LEU A 279 23.26 -0.59 -6.90
C LEU A 279 22.13 -0.01 -7.78
N ILE A 280 21.55 -0.88 -8.63
CA ILE A 280 20.40 -0.61 -9.49
C ILE A 280 19.36 -1.70 -9.28
#